data_d92095f25d0fbb07c9206223069bf7ef
#
_entry.id   d92095f25d0fbb07c9206223069bf7ef
#
_cell.length_a   1.000
_cell.length_b   1.000
_cell.length_c   1.000
_cell.angle_alpha   90.00
_cell.angle_beta   90.00
_cell.angle_gamma   90.00
#
_symmetry.space_group_name_H-M   'P 1'
#
loop_
_entity.id
_entity.type
_entity.pdbx_description
1 polymer ?
#
loop_
_entity_poly.entity_id
_entity_poly.type
_entity_poly.pdbx_seq_one_letter_code
_entity_poly.pdbx_strand_id
1 'polypeptide(L)'
;MKETYLHNKIFERNQTLTKAEYENCTFNGCNFADGDFSGFKFIECTFNDCNLSLVKLNKTAFVDAKFKDSKLLGLRFDTCNEFGLSFSFDNCMLNHASFYKTKIKKTVFKNCHLQETDFAEADLTNSVFDNCNLAHAIFERTILEKADFRSAYNYTIDPEMNRIKKAKFSVLGLSGLLDKYDIDIEK
;
A
#
# COMPACT_ATOMS: atom_id res chain seq x y z
N MET A 1 -0.54 28.35 -15.52
CA MET A 1 0.62 27.60 -16.04
C MET A 1 0.08 26.34 -16.70
N LYS A 2 0.56 25.98 -17.93
CA LYS A 2 0.19 24.68 -18.53
C LYS A 2 0.78 23.58 -17.65
N GLU A 3 -0.06 22.65 -17.17
CA GLU A 3 0.44 21.43 -16.53
C GLU A 3 1.29 20.68 -17.57
N THR A 4 2.49 20.28 -17.18
CA THR A 4 3.35 19.47 -18.04
C THR A 4 2.75 18.05 -18.09
N TYR A 5 2.56 17.51 -19.28
CA TYR A 5 2.01 16.17 -19.49
C TYR A 5 3.05 15.31 -20.21
N LEU A 6 3.29 14.13 -19.67
CA LEU A 6 4.25 13.15 -20.16
C LEU A 6 3.56 11.80 -20.34
N HIS A 7 3.61 11.23 -21.51
CA HIS A 7 2.92 9.98 -21.85
C HIS A 7 3.87 8.97 -22.49
N ASN A 8 3.72 7.69 -22.13
CA ASN A 8 4.50 6.57 -22.68
C ASN A 8 6.02 6.78 -22.58
N LYS A 9 6.51 7.33 -21.47
CA LYS A 9 7.95 7.54 -21.26
C LYS A 9 8.54 6.48 -20.34
N ILE A 10 9.80 6.19 -20.58
CA ILE A 10 10.61 5.33 -19.70
C ILE A 10 11.66 6.24 -19.04
N PHE A 11 11.73 6.15 -17.72
CA PHE A 11 12.69 6.85 -16.89
C PHE A 11 13.63 5.83 -16.26
N GLU A 12 14.91 6.05 -16.44
CA GLU A 12 15.97 5.19 -15.92
C GLU A 12 16.68 5.87 -14.73
N ARG A 13 17.61 5.16 -14.11
CA ARG A 13 18.38 5.62 -12.94
C ARG A 13 18.86 7.07 -13.07
N ASN A 14 18.84 7.81 -11.97
CA ASN A 14 19.37 9.18 -11.83
C ASN A 14 18.62 10.29 -12.59
N GLN A 15 17.38 10.06 -13.02
CA GLN A 15 16.57 11.13 -13.61
C GLN A 15 15.80 11.89 -12.54
N THR A 16 15.89 13.23 -12.57
CA THR A 16 15.07 14.11 -11.72
C THR A 16 13.73 14.33 -12.38
N LEU A 17 12.66 14.10 -11.63
CA LEU A 17 11.30 14.38 -12.11
C LEU A 17 10.92 15.83 -11.84
N THR A 18 10.21 16.43 -12.77
CA THR A 18 9.55 17.72 -12.57
C THR A 18 8.06 17.51 -12.32
N LYS A 19 7.44 18.41 -11.56
CA LYS A 19 6.01 18.32 -11.30
C LYS A 19 5.21 18.32 -12.60
N ALA A 20 4.50 17.22 -12.84
CA ALA A 20 3.78 16.96 -14.07
C ALA A 20 2.69 15.90 -13.86
N GLU A 21 1.89 15.68 -14.89
CA GLU A 21 1.07 14.51 -15.07
C GLU A 21 1.85 13.48 -15.91
N TYR A 22 2.07 12.30 -15.35
CA TYR A 22 2.72 11.17 -15.97
C TYR A 22 1.65 10.11 -16.25
N GLU A 23 1.47 9.73 -17.52
CA GLU A 23 0.51 8.70 -17.92
C GLU A 23 1.21 7.59 -18.68
N ASN A 24 0.90 6.35 -18.30
CA ASN A 24 1.48 5.14 -18.88
C ASN A 24 3.04 5.20 -18.95
N CYS A 25 3.64 5.75 -17.90
CA CYS A 25 5.08 5.90 -17.80
C CYS A 25 5.68 4.78 -16.92
N THR A 26 6.92 4.40 -17.22
CA THR A 26 7.67 3.41 -16.46
C THR A 26 8.92 4.03 -15.86
N PHE A 27 9.16 3.78 -14.59
CA PHE A 27 10.33 4.22 -13.84
C PHE A 27 11.13 2.97 -13.43
N ASN A 28 12.38 2.85 -13.87
CA ASN A 28 13.21 1.68 -13.61
C ASN A 28 14.46 2.05 -12.80
N GLY A 29 14.65 1.41 -11.65
CA GLY A 29 15.81 1.58 -10.78
C GLY A 29 16.02 3.01 -10.28
N CYS A 30 14.96 3.82 -10.23
CA CYS A 30 15.08 5.22 -9.85
C CYS A 30 15.18 5.37 -8.32
N ASN A 31 16.04 6.28 -7.88
CA ASN A 31 16.10 6.65 -6.47
C ASN A 31 15.46 8.03 -6.26
N PHE A 32 14.30 8.03 -5.63
CA PHE A 32 13.52 9.21 -5.28
C PHE A 32 13.46 9.45 -3.76
N ALA A 33 14.22 8.68 -2.97
CA ALA A 33 14.15 8.76 -1.52
C ALA A 33 14.26 10.20 -1.01
N ASP A 34 13.49 10.53 0.02
CA ASP A 34 13.38 11.87 0.62
C ASP A 34 12.90 12.98 -0.35
N GLY A 35 12.47 12.61 -1.56
CA GLY A 35 12.00 13.54 -2.58
C GLY A 35 10.62 14.14 -2.27
N ASP A 36 10.16 14.99 -3.18
CA ASP A 36 8.85 15.64 -3.05
C ASP A 36 8.02 15.43 -4.34
N PHE A 37 6.98 14.60 -4.24
CA PHE A 37 6.00 14.36 -5.29
C PHE A 37 4.69 15.11 -5.06
N SER A 38 4.70 16.12 -4.19
CA SER A 38 3.49 16.86 -3.86
C SER A 38 2.81 17.45 -5.10
N GLY A 39 1.57 17.01 -5.32
CA GLY A 39 0.75 17.43 -6.47
C GLY A 39 1.18 16.88 -7.83
N PHE A 40 2.07 15.89 -7.87
CA PHE A 40 2.30 15.08 -9.08
C PHE A 40 1.07 14.22 -9.36
N LYS A 41 0.92 13.79 -10.62
CA LYS A 41 -0.09 12.81 -11.02
C LYS A 41 0.58 11.65 -11.74
N PHE A 42 0.32 10.43 -11.29
CA PHE A 42 0.80 9.19 -11.88
C PHE A 42 -0.40 8.32 -12.24
N ILE A 43 -0.71 8.24 -13.53
CA ILE A 43 -1.84 7.49 -14.08
C ILE A 43 -1.29 6.30 -14.86
N GLU A 44 -1.72 5.09 -14.51
CA GLU A 44 -1.27 3.83 -15.13
C GLU A 44 0.27 3.66 -15.15
N CYS A 45 0.96 4.32 -14.22
CA CYS A 45 2.42 4.29 -14.14
C CYS A 45 2.94 3.06 -13.42
N THR A 46 4.14 2.61 -13.79
CA THR A 46 4.83 1.48 -13.17
C THR A 46 6.18 1.93 -12.59
N PHE A 47 6.42 1.57 -11.32
CA PHE A 47 7.69 1.80 -10.62
C PHE A 47 8.35 0.43 -10.38
N ASN A 48 9.44 0.15 -11.07
CA ASN A 48 10.21 -1.09 -10.95
C ASN A 48 11.56 -0.83 -10.29
N ASP A 49 11.92 -1.61 -9.28
CA ASP A 49 13.21 -1.51 -8.56
C ASP A 49 13.52 -0.07 -8.11
N CYS A 50 12.48 0.67 -7.70
CA CYS A 50 12.61 2.06 -7.29
C CYS A 50 12.70 2.21 -5.77
N ASN A 51 13.41 3.25 -5.33
CA ASN A 51 13.40 3.67 -3.93
C ASN A 51 12.60 4.97 -3.79
N LEU A 52 11.42 4.88 -3.18
CA LEU A 52 10.54 6.02 -2.87
C LEU A 52 10.46 6.26 -1.34
N SER A 53 11.35 5.69 -0.54
CA SER A 53 11.27 5.84 0.91
C SER A 53 11.22 7.30 1.33
N LEU A 54 10.31 7.63 2.25
CA LEU A 54 10.11 8.96 2.82
C LEU A 54 9.76 10.09 1.82
N VAL A 55 9.34 9.75 0.60
CA VAL A 55 8.87 10.73 -0.38
C VAL A 55 7.62 11.44 0.14
N LYS A 56 7.58 12.78 0.01
CA LYS A 56 6.38 13.56 0.33
C LYS A 56 5.31 13.37 -0.74
N LEU A 57 4.11 12.98 -0.32
CA LEU A 57 3.01 12.64 -1.23
C LEU A 57 1.81 13.59 -1.11
N ASN A 58 1.98 14.82 -0.58
CA ASN A 58 0.86 15.73 -0.37
C ASN A 58 0.10 16.01 -1.68
N LYS A 59 -1.17 15.60 -1.74
CA LYS A 59 -2.02 15.74 -2.93
C LYS A 59 -1.48 15.05 -4.19
N THR A 60 -0.56 14.10 -4.07
CA THR A 60 -0.13 13.26 -5.19
C THR A 60 -1.30 12.38 -5.63
N ALA A 61 -1.57 12.31 -6.92
CA ALA A 61 -2.56 11.38 -7.45
C ALA A 61 -1.88 10.12 -7.97
N PHE A 62 -2.35 8.96 -7.49
CA PHE A 62 -2.00 7.65 -8.04
C PHE A 62 -3.28 6.99 -8.56
N VAL A 63 -3.36 6.75 -9.85
CA VAL A 63 -4.48 6.07 -10.51
C VAL A 63 -3.91 4.85 -11.23
N ASP A 64 -4.32 3.66 -10.80
CA ASP A 64 -3.83 2.37 -11.32
C ASP A 64 -2.30 2.27 -11.37
N ALA A 65 -1.63 2.85 -10.36
CA ALA A 65 -0.17 2.80 -10.23
C ALA A 65 0.30 1.40 -9.78
N LYS A 66 1.40 0.93 -10.33
CA LYS A 66 2.00 -0.37 -10.02
C LYS A 66 3.38 -0.19 -9.44
N PHE A 67 3.60 -0.80 -8.27
CA PHE A 67 4.91 -0.83 -7.63
C PHE A 67 5.42 -2.26 -7.60
N LYS A 68 6.61 -2.47 -8.10
CA LYS A 68 7.24 -3.79 -8.15
C LYS A 68 8.69 -3.70 -7.69
N ASP A 69 9.11 -4.67 -6.89
CA ASP A 69 10.48 -4.80 -6.38
C ASP A 69 11.01 -3.50 -5.73
N SER A 70 10.11 -2.69 -5.11
CA SER A 70 10.40 -1.30 -4.73
C SER A 70 10.37 -1.07 -3.23
N LYS A 71 11.14 -0.05 -2.78
CA LYS A 71 11.17 0.41 -1.39
C LYS A 71 10.28 1.62 -1.22
N LEU A 72 9.32 1.52 -0.29
CA LEU A 72 8.26 2.48 -0.04
C LEU A 72 8.16 2.77 1.48
N LEU A 73 9.30 2.75 2.17
CA LEU A 73 9.35 2.86 3.63
C LEU A 73 8.79 4.20 4.11
N GLY A 74 7.89 4.18 5.08
CA GLY A 74 7.37 5.38 5.72
C GLY A 74 6.53 6.29 4.83
N LEU A 75 6.04 5.81 3.68
CA LEU A 75 5.20 6.61 2.79
C LEU A 75 3.84 6.91 3.40
N ARG A 76 3.41 8.17 3.27
CA ARG A 76 2.13 8.67 3.75
C ARG A 76 1.10 8.72 2.61
N PHE A 77 0.52 7.55 2.25
CA PHE A 77 -0.53 7.48 1.23
C PHE A 77 -1.82 8.18 1.65
N ASP A 78 -2.02 8.35 2.95
CA ASP A 78 -3.11 9.12 3.55
C ASP A 78 -3.09 10.62 3.20
N THR A 79 -1.94 11.14 2.75
CA THR A 79 -1.81 12.53 2.28
C THR A 79 -2.06 12.70 0.78
N CYS A 80 -2.24 11.59 0.06
CA CYS A 80 -2.51 11.59 -1.38
C CYS A 80 -3.87 12.20 -1.72
N ASN A 81 -4.05 12.52 -3.00
CA ASN A 81 -5.37 12.85 -3.51
C ASN A 81 -6.26 11.59 -3.45
N GLU A 82 -7.38 11.66 -2.76
CA GLU A 82 -8.30 10.53 -2.59
C GLU A 82 -9.05 10.14 -3.86
N PHE A 83 -9.12 11.05 -4.86
CA PHE A 83 -9.86 10.84 -6.10
C PHE A 83 -9.15 9.82 -6.99
N GLY A 84 -9.81 8.65 -7.19
CA GLY A 84 -9.29 7.58 -8.03
C GLY A 84 -8.07 6.87 -7.45
N LEU A 85 -7.74 7.06 -6.15
CA LEU A 85 -6.57 6.47 -5.51
C LEU A 85 -6.59 4.95 -5.68
N SER A 86 -5.70 4.43 -6.49
CA SER A 86 -5.60 3.00 -6.79
C SER A 86 -4.18 2.58 -7.14
N PHE A 87 -3.77 1.43 -6.62
CA PHE A 87 -2.43 0.89 -6.85
C PHE A 87 -2.38 -0.62 -6.57
N SER A 88 -1.28 -1.23 -6.98
CA SER A 88 -0.91 -2.59 -6.59
C SER A 88 0.57 -2.66 -6.23
N PHE A 89 0.90 -3.63 -5.38
CA PHE A 89 2.26 -3.84 -4.87
C PHE A 89 2.66 -5.29 -5.06
N ASP A 90 3.82 -5.54 -5.67
CA ASP A 90 4.43 -6.86 -5.79
C ASP A 90 5.89 -6.79 -5.34
N ASN A 91 6.27 -7.59 -4.36
CA ASN A 91 7.60 -7.66 -3.76
C ASN A 91 8.11 -6.29 -3.25
N CYS A 92 7.25 -5.58 -2.51
CA CYS A 92 7.55 -4.23 -2.01
C CYS A 92 7.79 -4.18 -0.50
N MET A 93 8.65 -3.24 -0.07
CA MET A 93 8.88 -2.92 1.34
C MET A 93 8.05 -1.68 1.70
N LEU A 94 6.97 -1.88 2.46
CA LEU A 94 6.00 -0.84 2.88
C LEU A 94 6.01 -0.61 4.40
N ASN A 95 7.06 -1.06 5.08
CA ASN A 95 7.17 -0.91 6.54
C ASN A 95 6.95 0.54 6.96
N HIS A 96 6.19 0.76 8.03
CA HIS A 96 5.85 2.08 8.57
C HIS A 96 5.08 2.99 7.59
N ALA A 97 4.55 2.47 6.48
CA ALA A 97 3.69 3.26 5.61
C ALA A 97 2.33 3.52 6.26
N SER A 98 1.66 4.61 5.87
CA SER A 98 0.33 4.94 6.36
C SER A 98 -0.69 4.95 5.21
N PHE A 99 -1.76 4.18 5.40
CA PHE A 99 -2.98 4.19 4.60
C PHE A 99 -4.17 4.65 5.45
N TYR A 100 -3.92 5.42 6.50
CA TYR A 100 -4.94 5.91 7.42
C TYR A 100 -6.09 6.59 6.68
N LYS A 101 -7.33 6.15 6.95
CA LYS A 101 -8.56 6.69 6.34
C LYS A 101 -8.66 6.62 4.80
N THR A 102 -7.77 5.91 4.12
CA THR A 102 -7.83 5.80 2.66
C THR A 102 -8.90 4.83 2.19
N LYS A 103 -9.43 5.06 0.98
CA LYS A 103 -10.36 4.15 0.31
C LYS A 103 -9.63 3.43 -0.82
N ILE A 104 -9.03 2.28 -0.49
CA ILE A 104 -8.16 1.52 -1.39
C ILE A 104 -8.71 0.09 -1.59
N LYS A 105 -9.97 0.03 -1.98
CA LYS A 105 -10.65 -1.24 -2.26
C LYS A 105 -9.94 -2.02 -3.37
N LYS A 106 -9.98 -3.35 -3.28
CA LYS A 106 -9.42 -4.27 -4.29
C LYS A 106 -7.92 -4.14 -4.50
N THR A 107 -7.21 -3.43 -3.62
CA THR A 107 -5.74 -3.36 -3.68
C THR A 107 -5.14 -4.75 -3.49
N VAL A 108 -4.15 -5.06 -4.32
CA VAL A 108 -3.37 -6.30 -4.22
C VAL A 108 -2.01 -5.98 -3.63
N PHE A 109 -1.75 -6.58 -2.48
CA PHE A 109 -0.42 -6.65 -1.87
C PHE A 109 0.07 -8.08 -2.05
N LYS A 110 1.18 -8.27 -2.75
CA LYS A 110 1.75 -9.58 -3.00
C LYS A 110 3.23 -9.59 -2.62
N ASN A 111 3.65 -10.59 -1.84
CA ASN A 111 5.03 -10.71 -1.35
C ASN A 111 5.55 -9.44 -0.65
N CYS A 112 4.67 -8.71 0.05
CA CYS A 112 5.04 -7.41 0.63
C CYS A 112 5.42 -7.51 2.11
N HIS A 113 6.35 -6.64 2.52
CA HIS A 113 6.66 -6.36 3.91
C HIS A 113 5.81 -5.15 4.36
N LEU A 114 4.87 -5.40 5.27
CA LEU A 114 3.89 -4.43 5.76
C LEU A 114 3.98 -4.26 7.29
N GLN A 115 5.17 -4.48 7.84
CA GLN A 115 5.36 -4.36 9.30
C GLN A 115 5.13 -2.92 9.74
N GLU A 116 4.38 -2.77 10.84
CA GLU A 116 4.03 -1.47 11.41
C GLU A 116 3.32 -0.52 10.42
N THR A 117 2.68 -1.07 9.39
CA THR A 117 1.86 -0.29 8.45
C THR A 117 0.54 0.09 9.10
N ASP A 118 0.16 1.36 8.98
CA ASP A 118 -1.09 1.88 9.52
C ASP A 118 -2.23 1.78 8.49
N PHE A 119 -3.21 0.90 8.77
CA PHE A 119 -4.45 0.74 8.00
C PHE A 119 -5.69 1.22 8.79
N ALA A 120 -5.51 1.93 9.91
CA ALA A 120 -6.63 2.36 10.72
C ALA A 120 -7.64 3.19 9.89
N GLU A 121 -8.92 2.89 10.08
CA GLU A 121 -10.06 3.52 9.38
C GLU A 121 -10.03 3.39 7.83
N ALA A 122 -9.11 2.60 7.26
CA ALA A 122 -9.05 2.38 5.81
C ALA A 122 -10.19 1.48 5.30
N ASP A 123 -10.59 1.67 4.05
CA ASP A 123 -11.49 0.75 3.34
C ASP A 123 -10.71 -0.16 2.38
N LEU A 124 -10.48 -1.38 2.84
CA LEU A 124 -9.76 -2.46 2.17
C LEU A 124 -10.72 -3.55 1.64
N THR A 125 -11.96 -3.19 1.36
CA THR A 125 -12.95 -4.14 0.84
C THR A 125 -12.43 -4.88 -0.40
N ASN A 126 -12.48 -6.21 -0.41
CA ASN A 126 -11.97 -7.11 -1.46
C ASN A 126 -10.45 -7.00 -1.73
N SER A 127 -9.67 -6.41 -0.86
CA SER A 127 -8.21 -6.39 -1.01
C SER A 127 -7.60 -7.78 -0.76
N VAL A 128 -6.40 -8.01 -1.30
CA VAL A 128 -5.69 -9.28 -1.20
C VAL A 128 -4.32 -9.05 -0.57
N PHE A 129 -3.99 -9.83 0.47
CA PHE A 129 -2.70 -9.82 1.14
C PHE A 129 -2.01 -11.17 0.89
N ASP A 130 -1.48 -11.36 -0.32
CA ASP A 130 -0.86 -12.60 -0.75
C ASP A 130 0.60 -12.68 -0.30
N ASN A 131 0.91 -13.65 0.57
CA ASN A 131 2.24 -13.85 1.14
C ASN A 131 2.84 -12.57 1.76
N CYS A 132 2.04 -11.82 2.53
CA CYS A 132 2.45 -10.57 3.17
C CYS A 132 2.77 -10.74 4.65
N ASN A 133 3.86 -10.10 5.11
CA ASN A 133 4.18 -9.98 6.53
C ASN A 133 3.52 -8.73 7.11
N LEU A 134 2.59 -8.94 8.03
CA LEU A 134 1.78 -7.89 8.67
C LEU A 134 2.12 -7.71 10.17
N ALA A 135 3.34 -8.06 10.59
CA ALA A 135 3.72 -7.91 11.99
C ALA A 135 3.54 -6.46 12.48
N HIS A 136 2.79 -6.31 13.56
CA HIS A 136 2.46 -5.01 14.17
C HIS A 136 1.71 -4.02 13.25
N ALA A 137 1.15 -4.49 12.13
CA ALA A 137 0.27 -3.65 11.30
C ALA A 137 -0.99 -3.28 12.08
N ILE A 138 -1.42 -2.03 11.95
CA ILE A 138 -2.54 -1.48 12.71
C ILE A 138 -3.82 -1.61 11.91
N PHE A 139 -4.79 -2.36 12.47
CA PHE A 139 -6.14 -2.51 11.94
C PHE A 139 -7.15 -2.07 13.01
N GLU A 140 -7.51 -0.81 13.00
CA GLU A 140 -8.50 -0.24 13.92
C GLU A 140 -9.64 0.41 13.14
N ARG A 141 -10.88 0.00 13.39
CA ARG A 141 -12.06 0.46 12.65
C ARG A 141 -11.92 0.33 11.13
N THR A 142 -11.10 -0.62 10.68
CA THR A 142 -10.81 -0.87 9.27
C THR A 142 -11.93 -1.69 8.62
N ILE A 143 -12.26 -1.37 7.37
CA ILE A 143 -13.21 -2.15 6.59
C ILE A 143 -12.46 -3.20 5.79
N LEU A 144 -12.56 -4.45 6.24
CA LEU A 144 -11.89 -5.64 5.67
C LEU A 144 -12.90 -6.58 5.02
N GLU A 145 -14.08 -6.09 4.63
CA GLU A 145 -15.12 -6.96 4.06
C GLU A 145 -14.61 -7.67 2.81
N LYS A 146 -14.71 -9.01 2.79
CA LYS A 146 -14.23 -9.87 1.70
C LYS A 146 -12.72 -9.78 1.42
N ALA A 147 -11.93 -9.15 2.27
CA ALA A 147 -10.48 -9.15 2.14
C ALA A 147 -9.91 -10.56 2.29
N ASP A 148 -8.81 -10.86 1.62
CA ASP A 148 -8.18 -12.18 1.59
C ASP A 148 -6.84 -12.17 2.32
N PHE A 149 -6.78 -12.83 3.47
CA PHE A 149 -5.60 -12.98 4.32
C PHE A 149 -5.09 -14.42 4.39
N ARG A 150 -5.56 -15.33 3.51
CA ARG A 150 -5.27 -16.77 3.64
C ARG A 150 -3.80 -17.11 3.62
N SER A 151 -3.00 -16.36 2.88
CA SER A 151 -1.53 -16.52 2.81
C SER A 151 -0.75 -15.45 3.57
N ALA A 152 -1.44 -14.46 4.16
CA ALA A 152 -0.81 -13.44 5.01
C ALA A 152 -0.46 -14.03 6.38
N TYR A 153 0.54 -13.45 7.03
CA TYR A 153 1.05 -13.93 8.31
C TYR A 153 1.45 -12.79 9.26
N ASN A 154 1.58 -13.13 10.55
CA ASN A 154 1.94 -12.21 11.64
C ASN A 154 0.96 -11.04 11.82
N TYR A 155 -0.29 -11.17 11.41
CA TYR A 155 -1.28 -10.13 11.66
C TYR A 155 -1.97 -10.31 13.02
N THR A 156 -2.36 -9.20 13.62
CA THR A 156 -3.30 -9.13 14.75
C THR A 156 -4.47 -8.26 14.31
N ILE A 157 -5.67 -8.84 14.24
CA ILE A 157 -6.89 -8.15 13.82
C ILE A 157 -8.00 -8.45 14.84
N ASP A 158 -8.45 -7.44 15.58
CA ASP A 158 -9.61 -7.58 16.45
C ASP A 158 -10.91 -7.62 15.64
N PRO A 159 -11.66 -8.76 15.63
CA PRO A 159 -12.90 -8.90 14.86
C PRO A 159 -14.03 -7.96 15.34
N GLU A 160 -13.99 -7.49 16.59
CA GLU A 160 -15.02 -6.62 17.16
C GLU A 160 -14.77 -5.14 16.79
N MET A 161 -13.51 -4.78 16.61
CA MET A 161 -13.12 -3.42 16.23
C MET A 161 -13.15 -3.19 14.72
N ASN A 162 -13.18 -4.28 13.91
CA ASN A 162 -13.04 -4.21 12.46
C ASN A 162 -14.22 -4.85 11.73
N ARG A 163 -14.51 -4.40 10.51
CA ARG A 163 -15.57 -4.97 9.69
C ARG A 163 -15.02 -6.10 8.83
N ILE A 164 -15.07 -7.34 9.32
CA ILE A 164 -14.46 -8.53 8.68
C ILE A 164 -15.48 -9.42 7.95
N LYS A 165 -16.69 -8.96 7.66
CA LYS A 165 -17.72 -9.78 7.00
C LYS A 165 -17.22 -10.42 5.71
N LYS A 166 -17.24 -11.76 5.66
CA LYS A 166 -16.75 -12.58 4.53
C LYS A 166 -15.25 -12.41 4.23
N ALA A 167 -14.46 -11.82 5.12
CA ALA A 167 -13.01 -11.89 4.99
C ALA A 167 -12.54 -13.34 5.09
N LYS A 168 -11.44 -13.66 4.42
CA LYS A 168 -10.90 -15.02 4.32
C LYS A 168 -9.60 -15.12 5.09
N PHE A 169 -9.53 -16.11 5.97
CA PHE A 169 -8.35 -16.42 6.79
C PHE A 169 -7.98 -17.88 6.61
N SER A 170 -6.72 -18.23 6.79
CA SER A 170 -6.31 -19.63 6.94
C SER A 170 -6.51 -20.12 8.37
N VAL A 171 -6.61 -21.41 8.58
CA VAL A 171 -6.65 -21.99 9.93
C VAL A 171 -5.40 -21.60 10.74
N LEU A 172 -4.23 -21.57 10.10
CA LEU A 172 -2.98 -21.20 10.76
C LEU A 172 -2.93 -19.72 11.22
N GLY A 173 -3.72 -18.87 10.61
CA GLY A 173 -3.78 -17.45 10.94
C GLY A 173 -4.86 -17.08 11.96
N LEU A 174 -5.69 -18.04 12.41
CA LEU A 174 -6.79 -17.73 13.33
C LEU A 174 -6.32 -17.20 14.69
N SER A 175 -5.11 -17.58 15.14
CA SER A 175 -4.52 -17.02 16.36
C SER A 175 -4.47 -15.49 16.34
N GLY A 176 -4.16 -14.88 15.18
CA GLY A 176 -4.12 -13.42 15.03
C GLY A 176 -5.48 -12.72 15.16
N LEU A 177 -6.61 -13.46 15.13
CA LEU A 177 -7.94 -12.93 15.43
C LEU A 177 -8.31 -13.05 16.90
N LEU A 178 -7.58 -13.83 17.66
CA LEU A 178 -7.84 -14.19 19.06
C LEU A 178 -6.82 -13.56 20.03
N ASP A 179 -5.80 -12.91 19.50
CA ASP A 179 -4.67 -12.32 20.22
C ASP A 179 -5.10 -11.46 21.42
N LYS A 180 -6.17 -10.69 21.27
CA LYS A 180 -6.71 -9.83 22.34
C LYS A 180 -7.21 -10.56 23.58
N TYR A 181 -7.49 -11.87 23.48
CA TYR A 181 -8.02 -12.65 24.59
C TYR A 181 -6.94 -13.26 25.48
N ASP A 182 -5.66 -13.12 25.11
CA ASP A 182 -4.49 -13.65 25.85
C ASP A 182 -4.70 -15.13 26.27
N ILE A 183 -5.07 -15.97 25.31
CA ILE A 183 -5.36 -17.40 25.51
C ILE A 183 -4.28 -18.28 24.90
N ASP A 184 -4.00 -19.40 25.53
CA ASP A 184 -3.10 -20.42 24.98
C ASP A 184 -3.82 -21.22 23.89
N ILE A 185 -3.20 -21.32 22.72
CA ILE A 185 -3.70 -22.09 21.57
C ILE A 185 -2.71 -23.21 21.28
N GLU A 186 -3.09 -24.45 21.62
CA GLU A 186 -2.30 -25.63 21.28
C GLU A 186 -2.56 -26.06 19.82
N LYS A 187 -1.53 -26.69 19.21
CA LYS A 187 -1.58 -27.19 17.82
C LYS A 187 -2.12 -28.61 17.77
#